data_b660b6602ff740250af62cd9c2d4be3c
#
_entry.id   b660b6602ff740250af62cd9c2d4be3c
#
_cell.length_a   1.000
_cell.length_b   1.000
_cell.length_c   1.000
_cell.angle_alpha   90.00
_cell.angle_beta   90.00
_cell.angle_gamma   90.00
#
_symmetry.space_group_name_H-M   'P 1'
#
loop_
_entity.id
_entity.type
_entity.pdbx_description
1 polymer ?
#
loop_
_entity_poly.entity_id
_entity_poly.type
_entity_poly.pdbx_seq_one_letter_code
_entity_poly.pdbx_strand_id
1 'polypeptide(L)'
;MKKTLLAALLLLAANAAQAQKTEQEKQLHEMDSTARMLIADGKFDKAIAAFMDYTAKVKHLRGEADTIYIDGLVFLGKSYFRAKRLSKAVETAQKVVDLYGKHFNTKDKRYAWYLDNLSLYLSSNGQHKEALANSKKALKIYEGLYTNDKDMAVILIHAAENSFYAGEKADAINFQLRALAIYKDLYGQHAEEYLDEAEYLVTYYEGNKQKDKAQSLSEELDKLKEEAKKGYGDLPELPELETAEDCRKHAKDVERCCQYYLSHRFTARDMEDAARFIMAWAVPSDQVTIPMGKNESQLLAKKESNPYLFSYYAGYILYALENKETKVTEDGYEAAMVATLNHYINNKDLTGPVPALEKYVKLYKKDKDKMFALIRKNFPKTEKEEKDKEK
;
A
#
# COMPACT_ATOMS: atom_id res chain seq x y z
N MET A 1 -0.35 -36.06 -52.77
CA MET A 1 -1.15 -36.75 -51.76
C MET A 1 -0.40 -37.04 -50.43
N LYS A 2 0.75 -37.76 -50.41
CA LYS A 2 1.45 -38.07 -49.15
C LYS A 2 1.91 -36.83 -48.36
N LYS A 3 2.38 -35.76 -49.02
CA LYS A 3 2.84 -34.52 -48.34
C LYS A 3 1.66 -33.71 -47.73
N THR A 4 0.52 -33.69 -48.40
CA THR A 4 -0.70 -33.02 -47.90
C THR A 4 -1.33 -33.75 -46.71
N LEU A 5 -1.29 -35.09 -46.71
CA LEU A 5 -1.78 -35.91 -45.59
C LEU A 5 -0.87 -35.74 -44.35
N LEU A 6 0.44 -35.67 -44.55
CA LEU A 6 1.40 -35.46 -43.46
C LEU A 6 1.22 -34.06 -42.83
N ALA A 7 1.02 -33.01 -43.64
CA ALA A 7 0.75 -31.66 -43.17
C ALA A 7 -0.57 -31.57 -42.36
N ALA A 8 -1.62 -32.26 -42.81
CA ALA A 8 -2.88 -32.29 -42.07
C ALA A 8 -2.76 -33.05 -40.73
N LEU A 9 -2.00 -34.14 -40.67
CA LEU A 9 -1.73 -34.85 -39.42
C LEU A 9 -0.90 -34.01 -38.44
N LEU A 10 0.09 -33.27 -38.93
CA LEU A 10 0.88 -32.34 -38.09
C LEU A 10 0.03 -31.20 -37.53
N LEU A 11 -0.87 -30.64 -38.33
CA LEU A 11 -1.83 -29.58 -37.88
C LEU A 11 -2.80 -30.14 -36.83
N LEU A 12 -3.34 -31.33 -37.01
CA LEU A 12 -4.23 -31.98 -36.04
C LEU A 12 -3.48 -32.26 -34.73
N ALA A 13 -2.25 -32.74 -34.79
CA ALA A 13 -1.43 -32.97 -33.60
C ALA A 13 -1.09 -31.65 -32.87
N ALA A 14 -0.78 -30.59 -33.61
CA ALA A 14 -0.53 -29.27 -33.02
C ALA A 14 -1.77 -28.68 -32.33
N ASN A 15 -2.97 -28.81 -32.94
CA ASN A 15 -4.23 -28.36 -32.36
C ASN A 15 -4.58 -29.20 -31.12
N ALA A 16 -4.37 -30.51 -31.13
CA ALA A 16 -4.60 -31.37 -29.96
C ALA A 16 -3.64 -31.01 -28.81
N ALA A 17 -2.36 -30.78 -29.10
CA ALA A 17 -1.38 -30.34 -28.11
C ALA A 17 -1.73 -28.96 -27.50
N GLN A 18 -2.20 -28.04 -28.32
CA GLN A 18 -2.64 -26.73 -27.87
C GLN A 18 -3.91 -26.81 -26.98
N ALA A 19 -4.87 -27.63 -27.36
CA ALA A 19 -6.07 -27.90 -26.57
C ALA A 19 -5.73 -28.53 -25.21
N GLN A 20 -4.84 -29.50 -25.21
CA GLN A 20 -4.34 -30.14 -23.99
C GLN A 20 -3.62 -29.15 -23.07
N LYS A 21 -2.78 -28.26 -23.63
CA LYS A 21 -2.10 -27.22 -22.87
C LYS A 21 -3.10 -26.26 -22.24
N THR A 22 -4.11 -25.82 -22.97
CA THR A 22 -5.16 -24.92 -22.48
C THR A 22 -5.93 -25.57 -21.32
N GLU A 23 -6.28 -26.85 -21.42
CA GLU A 23 -6.97 -27.57 -20.35
C GLU A 23 -6.09 -27.73 -19.10
N GLN A 24 -4.79 -28.00 -19.26
CA GLN A 24 -3.85 -28.07 -18.15
C GLN A 24 -3.71 -26.71 -17.43
N GLU A 25 -3.65 -25.60 -18.17
CA GLU A 25 -3.62 -24.24 -17.61
C GLU A 25 -4.88 -23.96 -16.80
N LYS A 26 -6.04 -24.31 -17.33
CA LYS A 26 -7.32 -24.15 -16.63
C LYS A 26 -7.34 -24.94 -15.32
N GLN A 27 -6.92 -26.22 -15.34
CA GLN A 27 -6.83 -27.06 -14.16
C GLN A 27 -5.88 -26.47 -13.11
N LEU A 28 -4.71 -25.93 -13.50
CA LEU A 28 -3.78 -25.28 -12.58
C LEU A 28 -4.40 -24.05 -11.93
N HIS A 29 -5.12 -23.25 -12.69
CA HIS A 29 -5.80 -22.07 -12.17
C HIS A 29 -6.90 -22.44 -11.16
N GLU A 30 -7.69 -23.46 -11.44
CA GLU A 30 -8.73 -23.98 -10.53
C GLU A 30 -8.13 -24.52 -9.22
N MET A 31 -7.00 -25.25 -9.31
CA MET A 31 -6.28 -25.76 -8.14
C MET A 31 -5.73 -24.62 -7.27
N ASP A 32 -5.09 -23.62 -7.87
CA ASP A 32 -4.55 -22.45 -7.15
C ASP A 32 -5.68 -21.68 -6.48
N SER A 33 -6.75 -21.35 -7.20
CA SER A 33 -7.92 -20.64 -6.67
C SER A 33 -8.54 -21.39 -5.48
N THR A 34 -8.76 -22.69 -5.62
CA THR A 34 -9.31 -23.52 -4.54
C THR A 34 -8.40 -23.52 -3.31
N ALA A 35 -7.09 -23.66 -3.51
CA ALA A 35 -6.13 -23.68 -2.41
C ALA A 35 -6.06 -22.32 -1.67
N ARG A 36 -6.15 -21.21 -2.39
CA ARG A 36 -6.22 -19.85 -1.80
C ARG A 36 -7.50 -19.63 -1.01
N MET A 37 -8.64 -20.10 -1.50
CA MET A 37 -9.92 -20.05 -0.77
C MET A 37 -9.83 -20.80 0.57
N LEU A 38 -9.16 -21.95 0.60
CA LEU A 38 -8.94 -22.70 1.85
C LEU A 38 -8.11 -21.91 2.87
N ILE A 39 -7.15 -21.08 2.43
CA ILE A 39 -6.42 -20.17 3.34
C ILE A 39 -7.38 -19.09 3.87
N ALA A 40 -8.18 -18.48 3.00
CA ALA A 40 -9.13 -17.45 3.39
C ALA A 40 -10.17 -17.98 4.40
N ASP A 41 -10.63 -19.21 4.22
CA ASP A 41 -11.55 -19.90 5.12
C ASP A 41 -10.89 -20.38 6.45
N GLY A 42 -9.59 -20.18 6.65
CA GLY A 42 -8.86 -20.67 7.81
C GLY A 42 -8.64 -22.20 7.83
N LYS A 43 -8.91 -22.89 6.73
CA LYS A 43 -8.76 -24.38 6.61
C LYS A 43 -7.32 -24.75 6.24
N PHE A 44 -6.36 -24.39 7.09
CA PHE A 44 -4.92 -24.42 6.76
C PHE A 44 -4.39 -25.82 6.44
N ASP A 45 -4.83 -26.88 7.12
CA ASP A 45 -4.38 -28.24 6.80
C ASP A 45 -4.84 -28.70 5.42
N LYS A 46 -6.07 -28.32 5.02
CA LYS A 46 -6.56 -28.59 3.66
C LYS A 46 -5.82 -27.75 2.63
N ALA A 47 -5.52 -26.49 2.94
CA ALA A 47 -4.72 -25.62 2.09
C ALA A 47 -3.30 -26.17 1.86
N ILE A 48 -2.65 -26.70 2.90
CA ILE A 48 -1.35 -27.37 2.79
C ILE A 48 -1.43 -28.53 1.79
N ALA A 49 -2.39 -29.44 1.94
CA ALA A 49 -2.55 -30.57 1.03
C ALA A 49 -2.78 -30.08 -0.43
N ALA A 50 -3.68 -29.12 -0.61
CA ALA A 50 -4.00 -28.58 -1.92
C ALA A 50 -2.79 -27.90 -2.59
N PHE A 51 -1.99 -27.10 -1.84
CA PHE A 51 -0.78 -26.50 -2.38
C PHE A 51 0.35 -27.50 -2.61
N MET A 52 0.44 -28.58 -1.85
CA MET A 52 1.39 -29.67 -2.14
C MET A 52 1.07 -30.32 -3.49
N ASP A 53 -0.18 -30.65 -3.74
CA ASP A 53 -0.63 -31.23 -5.01
C ASP A 53 -0.45 -30.24 -6.17
N TYR A 54 -0.83 -28.98 -5.97
CA TYR A 54 -0.65 -27.92 -6.94
C TYR A 54 0.81 -27.73 -7.32
N THR A 55 1.70 -27.56 -6.35
CA THR A 55 3.13 -27.35 -6.60
C THR A 55 3.78 -28.55 -7.25
N ALA A 56 3.39 -29.78 -6.87
CA ALA A 56 3.89 -30.99 -7.54
C ALA A 56 3.49 -31.00 -9.02
N LYS A 57 2.25 -30.66 -9.35
CA LYS A 57 1.75 -30.59 -10.72
C LYS A 57 2.41 -29.47 -11.53
N VAL A 58 2.57 -28.27 -10.96
CA VAL A 58 3.28 -27.15 -11.63
C VAL A 58 4.74 -27.53 -11.90
N LYS A 59 5.44 -28.11 -10.91
CA LYS A 59 6.83 -28.56 -11.08
C LYS A 59 6.96 -29.58 -12.21
N HIS A 60 6.03 -30.54 -12.30
CA HIS A 60 6.03 -31.55 -13.36
C HIS A 60 5.83 -30.95 -14.75
N LEU A 61 4.91 -29.97 -14.87
CA LEU A 61 4.53 -29.38 -16.17
C LEU A 61 5.48 -28.29 -16.63
N ARG A 62 6.06 -27.50 -15.71
CA ARG A 62 6.77 -26.24 -16.02
C ARG A 62 8.20 -26.19 -15.46
N GLY A 63 8.53 -27.10 -14.55
CA GLY A 63 9.85 -27.14 -13.90
C GLY A 63 9.97 -26.23 -12.68
N GLU A 64 11.11 -26.31 -12.00
CA GLU A 64 11.39 -25.58 -10.76
C GLU A 64 11.74 -24.10 -10.97
N ALA A 65 12.16 -23.73 -12.18
CA ALA A 65 12.50 -22.36 -12.55
C ALA A 65 11.28 -21.50 -12.92
N ASP A 66 10.07 -22.10 -12.97
CA ASP A 66 8.86 -21.35 -13.28
C ASP A 66 8.38 -20.54 -12.07
N THR A 67 8.04 -19.25 -12.30
CA THR A 67 7.57 -18.36 -11.24
C THR A 67 6.28 -18.84 -10.59
N ILE A 68 5.41 -19.52 -11.32
CA ILE A 68 4.16 -20.08 -10.80
C ILE A 68 4.44 -21.20 -9.79
N TYR A 69 5.50 -22.01 -10.01
CA TYR A 69 5.94 -22.99 -9.02
C TYR A 69 6.42 -22.31 -7.74
N ILE A 70 7.25 -21.26 -7.89
CA ILE A 70 7.79 -20.50 -6.76
C ILE A 70 6.65 -19.82 -5.98
N ASP A 71 5.70 -19.19 -6.67
CA ASP A 71 4.52 -18.56 -6.05
C ASP A 71 3.66 -19.61 -5.31
N GLY A 72 3.49 -20.79 -5.86
CA GLY A 72 2.83 -21.91 -5.18
C GLY A 72 3.52 -22.32 -3.88
N LEU A 73 4.85 -22.37 -3.88
CA LEU A 73 5.64 -22.63 -2.67
C LEU A 73 5.49 -21.52 -1.63
N VAL A 74 5.37 -20.24 -2.05
CA VAL A 74 5.10 -19.12 -1.12
C VAL A 74 3.77 -19.35 -0.38
N PHE A 75 2.70 -19.71 -1.09
CA PHE A 75 1.41 -19.99 -0.46
C PHE A 75 1.43 -21.26 0.39
N LEU A 76 2.19 -22.27 0.01
CA LEU A 76 2.42 -23.45 0.83
C LEU A 76 3.13 -23.07 2.14
N GLY A 77 4.19 -22.26 2.08
CA GLY A 77 4.88 -21.73 3.26
C GLY A 77 3.95 -20.92 4.17
N LYS A 78 3.14 -20.03 3.58
CA LYS A 78 2.10 -19.28 4.31
C LYS A 78 1.09 -20.21 4.98
N SER A 79 0.67 -21.27 4.32
CA SER A 79 -0.27 -22.26 4.89
C SER A 79 0.35 -23.00 6.08
N TYR A 80 1.62 -23.42 5.98
CA TYR A 80 2.35 -24.01 7.11
C TYR A 80 2.48 -23.02 8.28
N PHE A 81 2.82 -21.77 8.00
CA PHE A 81 2.93 -20.72 9.03
C PHE A 81 1.61 -20.52 9.77
N ARG A 82 0.51 -20.36 9.03
CA ARG A 82 -0.83 -20.19 9.62
C ARG A 82 -1.29 -21.43 10.39
N ALA A 83 -0.88 -22.63 9.98
CA ALA A 83 -1.11 -23.88 10.69
C ALA A 83 -0.16 -24.08 11.90
N LYS A 84 0.69 -23.09 12.23
CA LYS A 84 1.73 -23.17 13.30
C LYS A 84 2.77 -24.27 13.09
N ARG A 85 2.96 -24.73 11.85
CA ARG A 85 4.00 -25.69 11.47
C ARG A 85 5.27 -24.93 11.06
N LEU A 86 5.86 -24.23 12.05
CA LEU A 86 6.88 -23.19 11.81
C LEU A 86 8.12 -23.72 11.10
N SER A 87 8.66 -24.88 11.50
CA SER A 87 9.84 -25.47 10.83
C SER A 87 9.58 -25.78 9.35
N LYS A 88 8.36 -26.22 8.99
CA LYS A 88 7.98 -26.45 7.59
C LYS A 88 7.80 -25.15 6.80
N ALA A 89 7.31 -24.10 7.46
CA ALA A 89 7.23 -22.77 6.88
C ALA A 89 8.63 -22.24 6.53
N VAL A 90 9.58 -22.35 7.45
CA VAL A 90 10.98 -21.94 7.25
C VAL A 90 11.62 -22.75 6.10
N GLU A 91 11.51 -24.09 6.12
CA GLU A 91 12.05 -24.95 5.04
C GLU A 91 11.51 -24.57 3.67
N THR A 92 10.20 -24.29 3.59
CA THR A 92 9.54 -23.93 2.33
C THR A 92 9.96 -22.54 1.87
N ALA A 93 10.04 -21.55 2.78
CA ALA A 93 10.46 -20.19 2.46
C ALA A 93 11.95 -20.14 2.06
N GLN A 94 12.82 -20.92 2.72
CA GLN A 94 14.23 -21.06 2.30
C GLN A 94 14.33 -21.59 0.89
N LYS A 95 13.55 -22.62 0.54
CA LYS A 95 13.49 -23.15 -0.82
C LYS A 95 13.05 -22.12 -1.85
N VAL A 96 12.09 -21.23 -1.51
CA VAL A 96 11.67 -20.11 -2.36
C VAL A 96 12.84 -19.16 -2.62
N VAL A 97 13.55 -18.75 -1.57
CA VAL A 97 14.71 -17.85 -1.65
C VAL A 97 15.81 -18.47 -2.53
N ASP A 98 16.12 -19.73 -2.32
CA ASP A 98 17.18 -20.45 -3.05
C ASP A 98 16.83 -20.59 -4.54
N LEU A 99 15.59 -21.01 -4.86
CA LEU A 99 15.14 -21.16 -6.24
C LEU A 99 15.11 -19.81 -6.97
N TYR A 100 14.55 -18.78 -6.33
CA TYR A 100 14.51 -17.47 -6.97
C TYR A 100 15.91 -16.88 -7.13
N GLY A 101 16.75 -16.99 -6.12
CA GLY A 101 18.15 -16.53 -6.18
C GLY A 101 18.99 -17.24 -7.23
N LYS A 102 18.68 -18.50 -7.53
CA LYS A 102 19.34 -19.30 -8.57
C LYS A 102 18.93 -18.92 -9.99
N HIS A 103 17.68 -18.57 -10.20
CA HIS A 103 17.10 -18.45 -11.54
C HIS A 103 16.76 -17.01 -11.95
N PHE A 104 16.69 -16.06 -11.02
CA PHE A 104 16.21 -14.72 -11.25
C PHE A 104 17.11 -13.64 -10.68
N ASN A 105 16.68 -12.37 -10.77
CA ASN A 105 17.44 -11.23 -10.27
C ASN A 105 17.34 -11.12 -8.73
N THR A 106 18.48 -11.17 -8.05
CA THR A 106 18.56 -11.03 -6.59
C THR A 106 18.58 -9.59 -6.08
N LYS A 107 18.41 -8.60 -6.96
CA LYS A 107 18.37 -7.18 -6.61
C LYS A 107 17.00 -6.55 -6.87
N ASP A 108 15.98 -7.35 -7.07
CA ASP A 108 14.62 -6.86 -7.29
C ASP A 108 13.75 -6.92 -6.03
N LYS A 109 12.62 -6.22 -6.09
CA LYS A 109 11.64 -6.13 -5.00
C LYS A 109 11.08 -7.50 -4.58
N ARG A 110 10.92 -8.41 -5.56
CA ARG A 110 10.35 -9.74 -5.31
C ARG A 110 11.30 -10.60 -4.48
N TYR A 111 12.61 -10.57 -4.79
CA TYR A 111 13.61 -11.29 -3.99
C TYR A 111 13.70 -10.75 -2.57
N ALA A 112 13.67 -9.43 -2.40
CA ALA A 112 13.64 -8.82 -1.07
C ALA A 112 12.41 -9.24 -0.26
N TRP A 113 11.23 -9.30 -0.89
CA TRP A 113 10.02 -9.79 -0.26
C TRP A 113 10.10 -11.27 0.16
N TYR A 114 10.75 -12.14 -0.62
CA TYR A 114 10.98 -13.53 -0.22
C TYR A 114 11.93 -13.65 0.98
N LEU A 115 12.98 -12.83 1.03
CA LEU A 115 13.88 -12.76 2.17
C LEU A 115 13.16 -12.28 3.43
N ASP A 116 12.28 -11.31 3.30
CA ASP A 116 11.47 -10.79 4.40
C ASP A 116 10.48 -11.83 4.94
N ASN A 117 9.76 -12.56 4.05
CA ASN A 117 8.90 -13.67 4.47
C ASN A 117 9.70 -14.78 5.19
N LEU A 118 10.89 -15.11 4.68
CA LEU A 118 11.78 -16.07 5.37
C LEU A 118 12.17 -15.56 6.76
N SER A 119 12.49 -14.27 6.88
CA SER A 119 12.86 -13.66 8.16
C SER A 119 11.73 -13.73 9.18
N LEU A 120 10.49 -13.47 8.76
CA LEU A 120 9.29 -13.59 9.58
C LEU A 120 9.10 -15.02 10.11
N TYR A 121 9.26 -16.02 9.23
CA TYR A 121 9.09 -17.43 9.64
C TYR A 121 10.23 -17.91 10.55
N LEU A 122 11.48 -17.48 10.29
CA LEU A 122 12.62 -17.74 11.15
C LEU A 122 12.44 -17.14 12.53
N SER A 123 12.00 -15.88 12.63
CA SER A 123 11.74 -15.20 13.88
C SER A 123 10.68 -15.93 14.69
N SER A 124 9.55 -16.25 14.06
CA SER A 124 8.47 -17.02 14.70
C SER A 124 8.91 -18.42 15.14
N ASN A 125 9.93 -19.01 14.50
CA ASN A 125 10.53 -20.30 14.87
C ASN A 125 11.67 -20.16 15.92
N GLY A 126 11.89 -18.94 16.47
CA GLY A 126 12.92 -18.66 17.47
C GLY A 126 14.33 -18.46 16.94
N GLN A 127 14.51 -18.44 15.62
CA GLN A 127 15.82 -18.30 14.95
C GLN A 127 16.13 -16.82 14.66
N HIS A 128 16.16 -15.99 15.71
CA HIS A 128 16.18 -14.52 15.58
C HIS A 128 17.43 -13.97 14.88
N LYS A 129 18.61 -14.60 15.05
CA LYS A 129 19.85 -14.15 14.41
C LYS A 129 19.80 -14.37 12.90
N GLU A 130 19.32 -15.51 12.47
CA GLU A 130 19.15 -15.84 11.04
C GLU A 130 18.03 -14.97 10.43
N ALA A 131 16.94 -14.73 11.18
CA ALA A 131 15.89 -13.83 10.80
C ALA A 131 16.44 -12.41 10.53
N LEU A 132 17.20 -11.85 11.47
CA LEU A 132 17.83 -10.54 11.34
C LEU A 132 18.77 -10.46 10.11
N ALA A 133 19.55 -11.51 9.87
CA ALA A 133 20.44 -11.53 8.70
C ALA A 133 19.66 -11.46 7.37
N ASN A 134 18.49 -12.10 7.29
CA ASN A 134 17.64 -12.05 6.10
C ASN A 134 16.90 -10.70 5.99
N SER A 135 16.40 -10.13 7.10
CA SER A 135 15.81 -8.79 7.11
C SER A 135 16.82 -7.72 6.64
N LYS A 136 18.05 -7.76 7.14
CA LYS A 136 19.10 -6.82 6.71
C LYS A 136 19.44 -6.97 5.22
N LYS A 137 19.39 -8.20 4.65
CA LYS A 137 19.55 -8.40 3.20
C LYS A 137 18.37 -7.82 2.41
N ALA A 138 17.13 -8.08 2.84
CA ALA A 138 15.93 -7.52 2.23
C ALA A 138 15.98 -5.98 2.24
N LEU A 139 16.28 -5.40 3.39
CA LEU A 139 16.40 -3.95 3.56
C LEU A 139 17.44 -3.33 2.61
N LYS A 140 18.64 -3.95 2.50
CA LYS A 140 19.67 -3.48 1.57
C LYS A 140 19.21 -3.45 0.12
N ILE A 141 18.39 -4.41 -0.30
CA ILE A 141 17.82 -4.43 -1.66
C ILE A 141 16.83 -3.29 -1.83
N TYR A 142 15.92 -3.09 -0.87
CA TYR A 142 14.94 -2.01 -0.91
C TYR A 142 15.58 -0.63 -0.90
N GLU A 143 16.60 -0.42 -0.07
CA GLU A 143 17.38 0.82 -0.07
C GLU A 143 18.02 1.10 -1.44
N GLY A 144 18.50 0.06 -2.11
CA GLY A 144 19.02 0.16 -3.49
C GLY A 144 17.97 0.49 -4.55
N LEU A 145 16.67 0.29 -4.25
CA LEU A 145 15.56 0.62 -5.15
C LEU A 145 15.01 2.03 -4.93
N TYR A 146 15.53 2.78 -3.94
CA TYR A 146 15.10 4.14 -3.58
C TYR A 146 13.58 4.27 -3.35
N THR A 147 12.95 3.25 -2.74
CA THR A 147 11.54 3.28 -2.40
C THR A 147 11.34 3.63 -0.93
N ASN A 148 10.49 4.60 -0.65
CA ASN A 148 10.08 4.99 0.72
C ASN A 148 8.56 4.75 0.81
N ASP A 149 8.16 3.51 0.58
CA ASP A 149 6.76 3.08 0.53
C ASP A 149 6.40 2.20 1.74
N LYS A 150 5.14 1.79 1.81
CA LYS A 150 4.63 0.89 2.86
C LYS A 150 5.45 -0.40 2.98
N ASP A 151 5.87 -0.97 1.85
CA ASP A 151 6.64 -2.22 1.87
C ASP A 151 8.01 -2.02 2.55
N MET A 152 8.65 -0.85 2.33
CA MET A 152 9.89 -0.49 3.03
C MET A 152 9.64 -0.37 4.55
N ALA A 153 8.54 0.26 4.96
CA ALA A 153 8.19 0.37 6.38
C ALA A 153 8.00 -1.01 7.02
N VAL A 154 7.28 -1.92 6.36
CA VAL A 154 7.07 -3.29 6.85
C VAL A 154 8.41 -4.06 7.03
N ILE A 155 9.32 -3.95 6.07
CA ILE A 155 10.65 -4.58 6.17
C ILE A 155 11.47 -3.98 7.34
N LEU A 156 11.37 -2.67 7.55
CA LEU A 156 12.01 -2.01 8.69
C LEU A 156 11.44 -2.48 10.03
N ILE A 157 10.12 -2.67 10.13
CA ILE A 157 9.44 -3.21 11.31
C ILE A 157 9.94 -4.63 11.61
N HIS A 158 9.95 -5.50 10.61
CA HIS A 158 10.48 -6.86 10.79
C HIS A 158 11.97 -6.86 11.15
N ALA A 159 12.77 -5.94 10.58
CA ALA A 159 14.16 -5.79 10.97
C ALA A 159 14.31 -5.28 12.40
N ALA A 160 13.44 -4.37 12.86
CA ALA A 160 13.42 -3.87 14.23
C ALA A 160 13.09 -4.99 15.22
N GLU A 161 12.02 -5.74 14.97
CA GLU A 161 11.62 -6.86 15.80
C GLU A 161 12.73 -7.94 15.89
N ASN A 162 13.29 -8.33 14.75
CA ASN A 162 14.37 -9.31 14.69
C ASN A 162 15.65 -8.82 15.41
N SER A 163 15.97 -7.52 15.30
CA SER A 163 17.10 -6.92 16.03
C SER A 163 16.86 -6.97 17.55
N PHE A 164 15.63 -6.67 17.97
CA PHE A 164 15.27 -6.69 19.39
C PHE A 164 15.46 -8.08 20.01
N TYR A 165 14.90 -9.12 19.36
CA TYR A 165 15.02 -10.50 19.85
C TYR A 165 16.42 -11.09 19.65
N ALA A 166 17.20 -10.64 18.67
CA ALA A 166 18.60 -11.01 18.51
C ALA A 166 19.53 -10.33 19.53
N GLY A 167 19.01 -9.36 20.31
CA GLY A 167 19.78 -8.61 21.32
C GLY A 167 20.41 -7.31 20.79
N GLU A 168 20.25 -6.98 19.52
CA GLU A 168 20.75 -5.75 18.88
C GLU A 168 19.78 -4.58 19.14
N LYS A 169 19.62 -4.19 20.44
CA LYS A 169 18.57 -3.25 20.88
C LYS A 169 18.65 -1.86 20.25
N ALA A 170 19.87 -1.36 19.98
CA ALA A 170 20.07 -0.06 19.34
C ALA A 170 19.62 -0.07 17.88
N ASP A 171 19.88 -1.16 17.13
CA ASP A 171 19.43 -1.34 15.76
C ASP A 171 17.89 -1.43 15.71
N ALA A 172 17.26 -2.12 16.67
CA ALA A 172 15.82 -2.20 16.77
C ALA A 172 15.17 -0.81 16.84
N ILE A 173 15.67 0.05 17.71
CA ILE A 173 15.21 1.43 17.84
C ILE A 173 15.40 2.21 16.53
N ASN A 174 16.56 2.07 15.89
CA ASN A 174 16.87 2.81 14.66
C ASN A 174 15.94 2.38 13.50
N PHE A 175 15.73 1.08 13.31
CA PHE A 175 14.82 0.58 12.28
C PHE A 175 13.38 1.00 12.54
N GLN A 176 12.92 0.94 13.80
CA GLN A 176 11.55 1.34 14.15
C GLN A 176 11.32 2.85 13.93
N LEU A 177 12.28 3.70 14.28
CA LEU A 177 12.20 5.14 14.01
C LEU A 177 12.09 5.43 12.51
N ARG A 178 12.84 4.71 11.68
CA ARG A 178 12.75 4.86 10.22
C ARG A 178 11.40 4.41 9.68
N ALA A 179 10.85 3.31 10.19
CA ALA A 179 9.52 2.83 9.81
C ALA A 179 8.43 3.85 10.20
N LEU A 180 8.52 4.39 11.43
CA LEU A 180 7.58 5.40 11.92
C LEU A 180 7.65 6.70 11.11
N ALA A 181 8.84 7.12 10.64
CA ALA A 181 8.95 8.26 9.74
C ALA A 181 8.16 8.04 8.45
N ILE A 182 8.26 6.84 7.86
CA ILE A 182 7.49 6.48 6.66
C ILE A 182 5.99 6.43 6.97
N TYR A 183 5.58 5.84 8.08
CA TYR A 183 4.16 5.77 8.46
C TYR A 183 3.57 7.16 8.78
N LYS A 184 4.36 8.03 9.41
CA LYS A 184 3.96 9.42 9.64
C LYS A 184 3.73 10.17 8.32
N ASP A 185 4.62 9.96 7.33
CA ASP A 185 4.48 10.58 6.00
C ASP A 185 3.31 10.00 5.20
N LEU A 186 2.98 8.71 5.37
CA LEU A 186 1.92 8.04 4.63
C LEU A 186 0.53 8.24 5.26
N TYR A 187 0.42 8.20 6.58
CA TYR A 187 -0.84 8.09 7.29
C TYR A 187 -1.08 9.22 8.30
N GLY A 188 -0.02 9.97 8.68
CA GLY A 188 -0.08 10.93 9.79
C GLY A 188 0.17 10.27 11.14
N GLN A 189 0.50 11.12 12.13
CA GLN A 189 0.85 10.63 13.48
C GLN A 189 -0.34 10.19 14.35
N HIS A 190 -1.57 10.48 13.93
CA HIS A 190 -2.80 10.09 14.62
C HIS A 190 -3.40 8.80 14.04
N ALA A 191 -2.85 8.26 12.95
CA ALA A 191 -3.32 7.03 12.34
C ALA A 191 -3.02 5.82 13.23
N GLU A 192 -3.95 4.86 13.26
CA GLU A 192 -3.83 3.62 14.03
C GLU A 192 -2.52 2.89 13.68
N GLU A 193 -2.18 2.81 12.40
CA GLU A 193 -0.94 2.19 11.93
C GLU A 193 0.33 2.85 12.50
N TYR A 194 0.34 4.17 12.66
CA TYR A 194 1.46 4.87 13.28
C TYR A 194 1.50 4.62 14.79
N LEU A 195 0.35 4.75 15.46
CA LEU A 195 0.24 4.64 16.90
C LEU A 195 0.59 3.24 17.39
N ASP A 196 0.09 2.20 16.73
CA ASP A 196 0.39 0.80 17.06
C ASP A 196 1.89 0.50 16.93
N GLU A 197 2.51 0.95 15.85
CA GLU A 197 3.94 0.73 15.63
C GLU A 197 4.83 1.57 16.58
N ALA A 198 4.34 2.74 17.02
CA ALA A 198 5.07 3.55 17.99
C ALA A 198 5.06 2.94 19.41
N GLU A 199 4.08 2.11 19.77
CA GLU A 199 4.09 1.34 21.01
C GLU A 199 5.24 0.33 21.06
N TYR A 200 5.58 -0.28 19.92
CA TYR A 200 6.76 -1.15 19.86
C TYR A 200 8.06 -0.39 20.13
N LEU A 201 8.14 0.89 19.71
CA LEU A 201 9.30 1.72 20.00
C LEU A 201 9.44 1.99 21.51
N VAL A 202 8.34 2.17 22.25
CA VAL A 202 8.36 2.24 23.72
C VAL A 202 9.00 1.00 24.30
N THR A 203 8.55 -0.19 23.88
CA THR A 203 9.10 -1.49 24.29
C THR A 203 10.60 -1.61 23.96
N TYR A 204 11.02 -1.11 22.81
CA TYR A 204 12.44 -1.16 22.41
C TYR A 204 13.30 -0.19 23.23
N TYR A 205 12.80 0.99 23.59
CA TYR A 205 13.49 1.89 24.52
C TYR A 205 13.62 1.28 25.91
N GLU A 206 12.59 0.64 26.46
CA GLU A 206 12.67 -0.06 27.73
C GLU A 206 13.69 -1.19 27.69
N GLY A 207 13.63 -2.03 26.67
CA GLY A 207 14.57 -3.13 26.45
C GLY A 207 16.03 -2.68 26.30
N ASN A 208 16.25 -1.43 25.84
CA ASN A 208 17.56 -0.80 25.74
C ASN A 208 17.89 0.09 26.95
N LYS A 209 17.16 -0.01 28.05
CA LYS A 209 17.36 0.73 29.31
C LYS A 209 17.25 2.27 29.18
N GLN A 210 16.57 2.76 28.13
CA GLN A 210 16.32 4.19 27.88
C GLN A 210 14.97 4.59 28.49
N LYS A 211 14.80 4.43 29.80
CA LYS A 211 13.52 4.60 30.50
C LYS A 211 12.89 5.99 30.30
N ASP A 212 13.71 7.04 30.34
CA ASP A 212 13.20 8.41 30.15
C ASP A 212 12.57 8.61 28.77
N LYS A 213 13.18 8.03 27.73
CA LYS A 213 12.64 8.08 26.37
C LYS A 213 11.38 7.23 26.23
N ALA A 214 11.35 6.06 26.85
CA ALA A 214 10.16 5.21 26.85
C ALA A 214 8.97 5.92 27.49
N GLN A 215 9.18 6.52 28.66
CA GLN A 215 8.15 7.27 29.39
C GLN A 215 7.67 8.49 28.57
N SER A 216 8.59 9.31 28.07
CA SER A 216 8.25 10.49 27.28
C SER A 216 7.44 10.11 26.01
N LEU A 217 7.83 9.03 25.32
CA LEU A 217 7.08 8.57 24.14
C LEU A 217 5.71 8.01 24.53
N SER A 218 5.61 7.27 25.65
CA SER A 218 4.32 6.76 26.14
C SER A 218 3.35 7.89 26.45
N GLU A 219 3.81 8.95 27.13
CA GLU A 219 3.00 10.14 27.42
C GLU A 219 2.58 10.88 26.15
N GLU A 220 3.46 10.96 25.15
CA GLU A 220 3.15 11.52 23.84
C GLU A 220 2.09 10.70 23.12
N LEU A 221 2.21 9.37 23.11
CA LEU A 221 1.25 8.45 22.47
C LEU A 221 -0.13 8.52 23.13
N ASP A 222 -0.18 8.59 24.46
CA ASP A 222 -1.45 8.77 25.17
C ASP A 222 -2.15 10.06 24.74
N LYS A 223 -1.39 11.15 24.61
CA LYS A 223 -1.90 12.42 24.13
C LYS A 223 -2.38 12.34 22.67
N LEU A 224 -1.59 11.73 21.78
CA LEU A 224 -1.96 11.53 20.37
C LEU A 224 -3.22 10.66 20.22
N LYS A 225 -3.36 9.61 21.03
CA LYS A 225 -4.56 8.75 21.05
C LYS A 225 -5.78 9.52 21.53
N GLU A 226 -5.64 10.36 22.56
CA GLU A 226 -6.73 11.23 23.02
C GLU A 226 -7.09 12.30 21.99
N GLU A 227 -6.11 12.87 21.30
CA GLU A 227 -6.34 13.79 20.18
C GLU A 227 -7.03 13.08 19.01
N ALA A 228 -6.59 11.84 18.67
CA ALA A 228 -7.23 11.02 17.65
C ALA A 228 -8.71 10.74 18.00
N LYS A 229 -9.00 10.36 19.23
CA LYS A 229 -10.39 10.15 19.70
C LYS A 229 -11.23 11.41 19.60
N LYS A 230 -10.69 12.57 20.03
CA LYS A 230 -11.40 13.86 20.00
C LYS A 230 -11.52 14.44 18.59
N GLY A 231 -10.52 14.20 17.75
CA GLY A 231 -10.47 14.71 16.37
C GLY A 231 -11.17 13.82 15.33
N TYR A 232 -11.25 12.52 15.61
CA TYR A 232 -11.73 11.51 14.64
C TYR A 232 -12.89 10.64 15.19
N GLY A 233 -13.33 10.88 16.44
CA GLY A 233 -14.32 10.03 17.10
C GLY A 233 -15.73 10.20 16.57
N ASP A 234 -16.22 11.42 16.57
CA ASP A 234 -17.53 11.76 16.03
C ASP A 234 -17.36 12.89 15.01
N LEU A 235 -17.55 12.57 13.75
CA LEU A 235 -17.67 13.61 12.72
C LEU A 235 -18.83 14.52 13.08
N PRO A 236 -18.71 15.83 12.84
CA PRO A 236 -19.82 16.74 13.06
C PRO A 236 -21.01 16.32 12.18
N GLU A 237 -22.20 16.37 12.74
CA GLU A 237 -23.43 16.23 11.95
C GLU A 237 -23.43 17.30 10.85
N LEU A 238 -23.86 16.90 9.65
CA LEU A 238 -23.95 17.81 8.52
C LEU A 238 -25.05 18.84 8.77
N PRO A 239 -24.73 20.12 8.98
CA PRO A 239 -25.73 21.17 9.15
C PRO A 239 -26.33 21.58 7.80
N GLU A 240 -27.33 22.42 7.81
CA GLU A 240 -27.76 23.13 6.60
C GLU A 240 -26.69 24.15 6.21
N LEU A 241 -26.08 23.98 5.01
CA LEU A 241 -25.04 24.82 4.45
C LEU A 241 -25.55 25.44 3.14
N GLU A 242 -26.34 26.50 3.24
CA GLU A 242 -26.92 27.16 2.08
C GLU A 242 -26.15 28.42 1.67
N THR A 243 -25.46 29.05 2.60
CA THR A 243 -24.79 30.35 2.39
C THR A 243 -23.29 30.27 2.72
N ALA A 244 -22.51 31.20 2.17
CA ALA A 244 -21.12 31.39 2.53
C ALA A 244 -20.92 31.69 4.03
N GLU A 245 -21.89 32.34 4.67
CA GLU A 245 -21.83 32.59 6.11
C GLU A 245 -21.96 31.29 6.92
N ASP A 246 -22.83 30.38 6.51
CA ASP A 246 -22.95 29.07 7.16
C ASP A 246 -21.65 28.28 7.01
N CYS A 247 -21.03 28.33 5.83
CA CYS A 247 -19.72 27.69 5.58
C CYS A 247 -18.65 28.29 6.50
N ARG A 248 -18.61 29.62 6.70
CA ARG A 248 -17.62 30.24 7.60
C ARG A 248 -17.80 29.79 9.05
N LYS A 249 -19.05 29.63 9.51
CA LYS A 249 -19.34 29.13 10.87
C LYS A 249 -18.85 27.71 11.09
N HIS A 250 -18.90 26.87 10.03
CA HIS A 250 -18.56 25.48 10.06
C HIS A 250 -17.17 25.16 9.43
N ALA A 251 -16.27 26.14 9.34
CA ALA A 251 -14.93 25.96 8.77
C ALA A 251 -14.10 24.92 9.53
N LYS A 252 -14.19 24.87 10.86
CA LYS A 252 -13.51 23.86 11.68
C LYS A 252 -14.11 22.45 11.51
N ASP A 253 -15.40 22.38 11.25
CA ASP A 253 -16.08 21.11 11.06
C ASP A 253 -15.69 20.47 9.73
N VAL A 254 -15.62 21.26 8.64
CA VAL A 254 -15.13 20.75 7.35
C VAL A 254 -13.64 20.40 7.41
N GLU A 255 -12.84 21.16 8.16
CA GLU A 255 -11.42 20.84 8.39
C GLU A 255 -11.28 19.44 9.01
N ARG A 256 -12.07 19.13 10.05
CA ARG A 256 -12.11 17.79 10.66
C ARG A 256 -12.54 16.72 9.67
N CYS A 257 -13.58 16.95 8.87
CA CYS A 257 -14.04 16.03 7.85
C CYS A 257 -12.97 15.79 6.78
N CYS A 258 -12.24 16.82 6.34
CA CYS A 258 -11.14 16.71 5.39
C CYS A 258 -9.97 15.89 5.96
N GLN A 259 -9.58 16.16 7.20
CA GLN A 259 -8.52 15.41 7.89
C GLN A 259 -8.90 13.95 8.07
N TYR A 260 -10.14 13.67 8.50
CA TYR A 260 -10.68 12.32 8.60
C TYR A 260 -10.61 11.61 7.25
N TYR A 261 -11.16 12.22 6.19
CA TYR A 261 -11.22 11.62 4.86
C TYR A 261 -9.84 11.24 4.31
N LEU A 262 -8.83 12.07 4.50
CA LEU A 262 -7.48 11.85 3.99
C LEU A 262 -6.64 10.88 4.83
N SER A 263 -6.95 10.74 6.12
CA SER A 263 -6.21 9.89 7.05
C SER A 263 -6.73 8.46 7.14
N HIS A 264 -7.96 8.19 6.69
CA HIS A 264 -8.58 6.87 6.79
C HIS A 264 -8.70 6.16 5.45
N ARG A 265 -8.79 4.83 5.50
CA ARG A 265 -9.07 4.02 4.31
C ARG A 265 -10.54 4.12 3.93
N PHE A 266 -10.87 3.91 2.65
CA PHE A 266 -12.26 3.95 2.15
C PHE A 266 -13.21 2.95 2.81
N THR A 267 -12.67 1.98 3.55
CA THR A 267 -13.45 1.03 4.36
C THR A 267 -13.81 1.56 5.74
N ALA A 268 -13.32 2.73 6.15
CA ALA A 268 -13.65 3.32 7.43
C ALA A 268 -15.14 3.73 7.48
N ARG A 269 -15.72 3.62 8.67
CA ARG A 269 -17.17 3.71 8.91
C ARG A 269 -17.80 5.01 8.40
N ASP A 270 -17.16 6.15 8.66
CA ASP A 270 -17.79 7.46 8.47
C ASP A 270 -17.26 8.20 7.22
N MET A 271 -16.65 7.45 6.26
CA MET A 271 -16.08 8.02 5.03
C MET A 271 -17.12 8.71 4.13
N GLU A 272 -18.33 8.15 4.06
CA GLU A 272 -19.43 8.76 3.28
C GLU A 272 -19.93 10.05 3.93
N ASP A 273 -19.98 10.11 5.25
CA ASP A 273 -20.40 11.30 5.99
C ASP A 273 -19.38 12.42 5.85
N ALA A 274 -18.08 12.10 5.94
CA ALA A 274 -17.00 13.04 5.66
C ALA A 274 -17.07 13.58 4.22
N ALA A 275 -17.26 12.72 3.24
CA ALA A 275 -17.36 13.12 1.83
C ALA A 275 -18.58 14.03 1.58
N ARG A 276 -19.74 13.71 2.18
CA ARG A 276 -20.94 14.54 2.08
C ARG A 276 -20.74 15.92 2.68
N PHE A 277 -20.11 16.01 3.85
CA PHE A 277 -19.81 17.28 4.50
C PHE A 277 -18.87 18.13 3.64
N ILE A 278 -17.77 17.55 3.13
CA ILE A 278 -16.80 18.22 2.27
C ILE A 278 -17.48 18.85 1.06
N MET A 279 -18.36 18.09 0.39
CA MET A 279 -19.05 18.59 -0.79
C MET A 279 -20.11 19.65 -0.47
N ALA A 280 -20.92 19.43 0.58
CA ALA A 280 -21.93 20.37 0.99
C ALA A 280 -21.32 21.73 1.40
N TRP A 281 -20.14 21.71 2.03
CA TRP A 281 -19.43 22.92 2.43
C TRP A 281 -18.72 23.60 1.25
N ALA A 282 -18.13 22.84 0.32
CA ALA A 282 -17.32 23.39 -0.77
C ALA A 282 -18.16 24.19 -1.78
N VAL A 283 -19.41 23.79 -2.02
CA VAL A 283 -20.26 24.38 -3.07
C VAL A 283 -20.68 25.83 -2.73
N PRO A 284 -21.24 26.15 -1.55
CA PRO A 284 -21.65 27.52 -1.22
C PRO A 284 -20.53 28.36 -0.58
N SER A 285 -19.34 27.79 -0.32
CA SER A 285 -18.25 28.46 0.37
C SER A 285 -17.60 29.56 -0.46
N ASP A 286 -17.32 30.70 0.16
CA ASP A 286 -16.48 31.78 -0.37
C ASP A 286 -15.03 31.73 0.18
N GLN A 287 -14.72 30.75 1.02
CA GLN A 287 -13.40 30.58 1.64
C GLN A 287 -12.42 29.78 0.77
N VAL A 288 -12.90 29.16 -0.29
CA VAL A 288 -12.09 28.35 -1.20
C VAL A 288 -12.62 28.41 -2.62
N THR A 289 -11.72 28.46 -3.58
CA THR A 289 -12.02 28.22 -4.99
C THR A 289 -11.17 27.07 -5.47
N ILE A 290 -11.81 25.92 -5.77
CA ILE A 290 -11.12 24.67 -6.12
C ILE A 290 -11.00 24.59 -7.65
N PRO A 291 -9.78 24.61 -8.22
CA PRO A 291 -9.61 24.53 -9.65
C PRO A 291 -9.92 23.13 -10.17
N MET A 292 -10.69 23.06 -11.25
CA MET A 292 -11.02 21.80 -11.93
C MET A 292 -10.57 21.86 -13.40
N GLY A 293 -9.57 21.07 -13.74
CA GLY A 293 -9.07 20.92 -15.09
C GLY A 293 -9.40 19.55 -15.69
N LYS A 294 -8.76 19.26 -16.82
CA LYS A 294 -8.96 18.01 -17.54
C LYS A 294 -8.52 16.78 -16.74
N ASN A 295 -7.47 16.90 -15.91
CA ASN A 295 -6.98 15.77 -15.11
C ASN A 295 -7.93 15.45 -13.98
N GLU A 296 -8.43 16.45 -13.25
CA GLU A 296 -9.35 16.31 -12.12
C GLU A 296 -10.71 15.81 -12.59
N SER A 297 -11.17 16.27 -13.75
CA SER A 297 -12.39 15.77 -14.39
C SER A 297 -12.31 14.28 -14.74
N GLN A 298 -11.11 13.74 -14.98
CA GLN A 298 -10.93 12.30 -15.19
C GLN A 298 -11.19 11.48 -13.93
N LEU A 299 -11.08 12.08 -12.72
CA LEU A 299 -11.44 11.42 -11.47
C LEU A 299 -12.96 11.20 -11.35
N LEU A 300 -13.77 11.97 -12.08
CA LEU A 300 -15.21 11.78 -12.21
C LEU A 300 -15.62 10.69 -13.20
N ALA A 301 -14.72 10.31 -14.11
CA ALA A 301 -15.08 9.50 -15.27
C ALA A 301 -15.44 8.04 -14.95
N LYS A 302 -15.00 7.52 -13.80
CA LYS A 302 -15.24 6.14 -13.37
C LYS A 302 -15.57 6.07 -11.89
N LYS A 303 -16.45 5.13 -11.53
CA LYS A 303 -16.87 4.89 -10.15
C LYS A 303 -15.67 4.64 -9.21
N GLU A 304 -14.66 3.91 -9.66
CA GLU A 304 -13.47 3.55 -8.88
C GLU A 304 -12.56 4.76 -8.59
N SER A 305 -12.64 5.82 -9.40
CA SER A 305 -11.84 7.04 -9.23
C SER A 305 -12.58 8.17 -8.49
N ASN A 306 -13.91 8.09 -8.38
CA ASN A 306 -14.71 9.13 -7.69
C ASN A 306 -14.29 9.43 -6.25
N PRO A 307 -13.90 8.46 -5.41
CA PRO A 307 -13.45 8.75 -4.05
C PRO A 307 -12.22 9.68 -4.01
N TYR A 308 -11.37 9.63 -5.02
CA TYR A 308 -10.17 10.48 -5.09
C TYR A 308 -10.47 11.93 -5.48
N LEU A 309 -11.65 12.22 -6.01
CA LEU A 309 -12.12 13.59 -6.17
C LEU A 309 -12.36 14.24 -4.80
N PHE A 310 -12.93 13.52 -3.86
CA PHE A 310 -13.11 14.02 -2.49
C PHE A 310 -11.76 14.21 -1.78
N SER A 311 -10.77 13.34 -2.06
CA SER A 311 -9.41 13.53 -1.57
C SER A 311 -8.78 14.81 -2.11
N TYR A 312 -9.02 15.13 -3.39
CA TYR A 312 -8.56 16.36 -4.02
C TYR A 312 -9.24 17.60 -3.39
N TYR A 313 -10.54 17.55 -3.18
CA TYR A 313 -11.26 18.63 -2.50
C TYR A 313 -10.79 18.81 -1.07
N ALA A 314 -10.66 17.71 -0.32
CA ALA A 314 -10.18 17.76 1.07
C ALA A 314 -8.78 18.39 1.17
N GLY A 315 -7.84 17.98 0.32
CA GLY A 315 -6.50 18.53 0.30
C GLY A 315 -6.46 20.01 -0.05
N TYR A 316 -7.30 20.45 -1.01
CA TYR A 316 -7.38 21.87 -1.38
C TYR A 316 -8.02 22.73 -0.29
N ILE A 317 -9.08 22.24 0.33
CA ILE A 317 -9.78 22.94 1.45
C ILE A 317 -8.83 23.12 2.62
N LEU A 318 -8.11 22.07 3.03
CA LEU A 318 -7.14 22.16 4.12
C LEU A 318 -6.07 23.22 3.83
N TYR A 319 -5.50 23.22 2.65
CA TYR A 319 -4.52 24.22 2.23
C TYR A 319 -5.10 25.65 2.29
N ALA A 320 -6.31 25.82 1.73
CA ALA A 320 -6.96 27.14 1.68
C ALA A 320 -7.27 27.70 3.08
N LEU A 321 -7.80 26.87 3.97
CA LEU A 321 -8.12 27.26 5.34
C LEU A 321 -6.85 27.57 6.16
N GLU A 322 -5.82 26.74 6.06
CA GLU A 322 -4.54 26.94 6.76
C GLU A 322 -3.84 28.23 6.32
N ASN A 323 -3.80 28.48 5.01
CA ASN A 323 -3.10 29.64 4.44
C ASN A 323 -4.00 30.88 4.32
N LYS A 324 -5.30 30.78 4.67
CA LYS A 324 -6.32 31.83 4.46
C LYS A 324 -6.37 32.33 3.01
N GLU A 325 -6.24 31.37 2.07
CA GLU A 325 -6.14 31.64 0.64
C GLU A 325 -7.46 31.29 -0.05
N THR A 326 -8.15 32.30 -0.55
CA THR A 326 -9.46 32.11 -1.20
C THR A 326 -9.33 31.98 -2.73
N LYS A 327 -8.17 32.34 -3.29
CA LYS A 327 -7.91 32.28 -4.73
C LYS A 327 -7.28 30.97 -5.13
N VAL A 328 -7.42 30.67 -6.40
CA VAL A 328 -6.73 29.51 -7.02
C VAL A 328 -5.23 29.78 -7.09
N THR A 329 -4.42 28.88 -6.51
CA THR A 329 -2.96 28.95 -6.49
C THR A 329 -2.33 27.65 -6.93
N GLU A 330 -1.11 27.71 -7.50
CA GLU A 330 -0.33 26.51 -7.84
C GLU A 330 0.02 25.69 -6.61
N ASP A 331 0.35 26.34 -5.50
CA ASP A 331 0.70 25.67 -4.26
C ASP A 331 -0.49 24.92 -3.65
N GLY A 332 -1.69 25.53 -3.69
CA GLY A 332 -2.93 24.83 -3.29
C GLY A 332 -3.26 23.64 -4.17
N TYR A 333 -3.05 23.78 -5.47
CA TYR A 333 -3.21 22.67 -6.42
C TYR A 333 -2.21 21.55 -6.16
N GLU A 334 -0.94 21.88 -5.91
CA GLU A 334 0.09 20.92 -5.57
C GLU A 334 -0.25 20.17 -4.28
N ALA A 335 -0.65 20.91 -3.23
CA ALA A 335 -1.05 20.31 -1.95
C ALA A 335 -2.23 19.32 -2.12
N ALA A 336 -3.25 19.72 -2.88
CA ALA A 336 -4.41 18.88 -3.17
C ALA A 336 -4.02 17.60 -3.95
N MET A 337 -3.16 17.73 -4.96
CA MET A 337 -2.68 16.59 -5.74
C MET A 337 -1.81 15.65 -4.90
N VAL A 338 -0.96 16.17 -4.02
CA VAL A 338 -0.14 15.36 -3.10
C VAL A 338 -1.03 14.60 -2.12
N ALA A 339 -2.03 15.26 -1.51
CA ALA A 339 -3.00 14.61 -0.64
C ALA A 339 -3.75 13.49 -1.36
N THR A 340 -4.21 13.74 -2.60
CA THR A 340 -4.87 12.75 -3.44
C THR A 340 -3.98 11.55 -3.74
N LEU A 341 -2.71 11.78 -4.07
CA LEU A 341 -1.75 10.72 -4.39
C LEU A 341 -1.42 9.87 -3.15
N ASN A 342 -1.23 10.48 -1.99
CA ASN A 342 -1.02 9.76 -0.75
C ASN A 342 -2.23 8.87 -0.41
N HIS A 343 -3.43 9.44 -0.49
CA HIS A 343 -4.67 8.69 -0.26
C HIS A 343 -4.88 7.57 -1.28
N TYR A 344 -4.49 7.80 -2.57
CA TYR A 344 -4.52 6.77 -3.60
C TYR A 344 -3.55 5.61 -3.31
N ILE A 345 -2.32 5.92 -2.91
CA ILE A 345 -1.33 4.88 -2.57
C ILE A 345 -1.86 3.98 -1.44
N ASN A 346 -2.55 4.56 -0.46
CA ASN A 346 -3.10 3.85 0.70
C ASN A 346 -4.37 3.03 0.40
N ASN A 347 -5.10 3.37 -0.67
CA ASN A 347 -6.40 2.76 -1.00
C ASN A 347 -6.41 2.01 -2.33
N LYS A 348 -5.29 1.98 -3.06
CA LYS A 348 -5.19 1.37 -4.39
C LYS A 348 -5.57 -0.11 -4.42
N ASP A 349 -5.33 -0.84 -3.36
CA ASP A 349 -5.71 -2.24 -3.21
C ASP A 349 -7.24 -2.43 -3.11
N LEU A 350 -7.97 -1.42 -2.68
CA LEU A 350 -9.43 -1.41 -2.61
C LEU A 350 -10.08 -0.98 -3.94
N THR A 351 -9.47 0.01 -4.62
CA THR A 351 -10.06 0.62 -5.82
C THR A 351 -9.49 0.10 -7.12
N GLY A 352 -8.34 -0.59 -7.06
CA GLY A 352 -7.57 -0.93 -8.25
C GLY A 352 -6.83 0.27 -8.85
N PRO A 353 -6.17 0.09 -9.99
CA PRO A 353 -5.37 1.14 -10.62
C PRO A 353 -6.24 2.23 -11.25
N VAL A 354 -5.96 3.49 -10.89
CA VAL A 354 -6.56 4.69 -11.48
C VAL A 354 -5.56 5.32 -12.47
N PRO A 355 -5.78 5.19 -13.80
CA PRO A 355 -4.80 5.62 -14.81
C PRO A 355 -4.37 7.09 -14.70
N ALA A 356 -5.29 7.98 -14.30
CA ALA A 356 -5.01 9.40 -14.10
C ALA A 356 -3.96 9.65 -12.98
N LEU A 357 -3.89 8.78 -11.97
CA LEU A 357 -2.98 8.89 -10.83
C LEU A 357 -1.70 8.07 -11.00
N GLU A 358 -1.75 6.96 -11.74
CA GLU A 358 -0.61 6.05 -11.92
C GLU A 358 0.64 6.74 -12.52
N LYS A 359 0.46 7.72 -13.39
CA LYS A 359 1.59 8.47 -13.96
C LYS A 359 2.38 9.25 -12.90
N TYR A 360 1.69 9.81 -11.91
CA TYR A 360 2.32 10.54 -10.81
C TYR A 360 2.98 9.59 -9.82
N VAL A 361 2.33 8.46 -9.48
CA VAL A 361 2.91 7.43 -8.60
C VAL A 361 4.20 6.85 -9.17
N LYS A 362 4.26 6.62 -10.49
CA LYS A 362 5.49 6.17 -11.16
C LYS A 362 6.63 7.18 -11.02
N LEU A 363 6.32 8.48 -11.11
CA LEU A 363 7.30 9.55 -10.92
C LEU A 363 7.67 9.69 -9.44
N TYR A 364 6.70 9.65 -8.53
CA TYR A 364 6.95 9.71 -7.09
C TYR A 364 8.00 8.69 -6.62
N LYS A 365 7.90 7.46 -7.15
CA LYS A 365 8.86 6.38 -6.88
C LYS A 365 10.25 6.57 -7.51
N LYS A 366 10.33 7.32 -8.62
CA LYS A 366 11.56 7.44 -9.40
C LYS A 366 12.28 8.78 -9.21
N ASP A 367 11.53 9.86 -9.13
CA ASP A 367 12.05 11.23 -9.14
C ASP A 367 10.93 12.18 -8.66
N LYS A 368 10.95 12.51 -7.37
CA LYS A 368 9.92 13.37 -6.76
C LYS A 368 9.86 14.75 -7.40
N ASP A 369 11.00 15.34 -7.76
CA ASP A 369 11.06 16.68 -8.35
C ASP A 369 10.36 16.71 -9.71
N LYS A 370 10.51 15.65 -10.51
CA LYS A 370 9.76 15.51 -11.76
C LYS A 370 8.27 15.31 -11.54
N MET A 371 7.87 14.65 -10.47
CA MET A 371 6.45 14.55 -10.11
C MET A 371 5.88 15.92 -9.77
N PHE A 372 6.55 16.71 -8.92
CA PHE A 372 6.12 18.06 -8.58
C PHE A 372 6.07 18.96 -9.81
N ALA A 373 7.10 18.93 -10.66
CA ALA A 373 7.11 19.66 -11.93
C ALA A 373 5.94 19.27 -12.84
N LEU A 374 5.57 17.97 -12.89
CA LEU A 374 4.41 17.52 -13.67
C LEU A 374 3.08 18.00 -13.05
N ILE A 375 2.96 18.02 -11.72
CA ILE A 375 1.78 18.56 -11.04
C ILE A 375 1.62 20.04 -11.42
N ARG A 376 2.63 20.86 -11.21
CA ARG A 376 2.61 22.30 -11.54
C ARG A 376 2.34 22.55 -13.03
N LYS A 377 2.93 21.74 -13.93
CA LYS A 377 2.66 21.83 -15.38
C LYS A 377 1.19 21.59 -15.74
N ASN A 378 0.50 20.77 -14.97
CA ASN A 378 -0.91 20.41 -15.17
C ASN A 378 -1.87 21.33 -14.41
N PHE A 379 -1.37 22.36 -13.74
CA PHE A 379 -2.21 23.36 -13.09
C PHE A 379 -3.24 23.94 -14.08
N PRO A 380 -4.52 23.96 -13.74
CA PRO A 380 -5.57 24.43 -14.63
C PRO A 380 -5.37 25.91 -14.96
N LYS A 381 -5.24 26.23 -16.23
CA LYS A 381 -5.14 27.62 -16.70
C LYS A 381 -6.53 28.23 -16.80
N THR A 382 -6.60 29.50 -16.48
CA THR A 382 -7.84 30.26 -16.67
C THR A 382 -8.14 30.41 -18.17
N GLU A 383 -9.42 30.50 -18.56
CA GLU A 383 -9.84 30.68 -19.95
C GLU A 383 -9.16 31.88 -20.65
N LYS A 384 -8.70 32.86 -19.87
CA LYS A 384 -7.94 34.04 -20.39
C LYS A 384 -6.54 33.68 -20.84
N GLU A 385 -5.86 32.79 -20.10
CA GLU A 385 -4.49 32.35 -20.41
C GLU A 385 -4.43 31.35 -21.57
N GLU A 386 -5.53 30.65 -21.86
CA GLU A 386 -5.64 29.79 -23.04
C GLU A 386 -5.83 30.62 -24.33
N LYS A 387 -6.64 31.68 -24.27
CA LYS A 387 -6.89 32.57 -25.42
C LYS A 387 -5.70 33.46 -25.82
N ASP A 388 -4.80 33.75 -24.87
CA ASP A 388 -3.58 34.56 -25.17
C ASP A 388 -2.44 33.73 -25.78
N LYS A 389 -2.55 32.41 -25.81
CA LYS A 389 -1.60 31.49 -26.48
C LYS A 389 -2.01 31.08 -27.90
N GLU A 390 -3.27 31.32 -28.26
CA GLU A 390 -3.77 31.07 -29.62
C GLU A 390 -3.68 32.34 -30.52
N LYS A 391 -3.19 33.45 -29.99
CA LYS A 391 -2.80 34.66 -30.76
C LYS A 391 -1.28 34.71 -30.94
#